data_3a89e919fb9cba071a5c912bd6b292be
#
_entry.id   3a89e919fb9cba071a5c912bd6b292be
#
_cell.length_a   1.000
_cell.length_b   1.000
_cell.length_c   1.000
_cell.angle_alpha   90.00
_cell.angle_beta   90.00
_cell.angle_gamma   90.00
#
_symmetry.space_group_name_H-M   'P 1'
#
loop_
_entity.id
_entity.type
_entity.pdbx_description
1 polymer ?
#
loop_
_entity_poly.entity_id
_entity_poly.type
_entity_poly.pdbx_seq_one_letter_code
_entity_poly.pdbx_strand_id
1 'polypeptide(L)'
;FRLDAVPYLVEEDGTNCENLSGTHEILKDLRAMVDREYPGRILLCEANQWPDDVVEYFGAGDECQMAFHFPVMPRLFMALRQHSRMSISDILARTPQIPDGCQWGTFLRNHDELTLEMVTAQEREYLWDQYAPEDRMRCNLGIRRRLATLVGNDQDQIRLLHAMLLTLPGSPVLYYGDEIGMGDDPWLPDRDGVRTPMQWDNSPSAGFSDAPPEKFHLPVIDQFGYRPARVNVERQMEDPSSQLVWLRSMLAVRRRYPVFGTGEFIDLGGDDEAILAFLRRDRASTILCLA
;
A
#
# COMPACT_ATOMS: atom_id res chain seq x y z
N PHE A 1 -10.80 8.62 9.85
CA PHE A 1 -11.72 7.47 9.74
C PHE A 1 -11.51 6.80 8.40
N ARG A 2 -11.30 5.48 8.36
CA ARG A 2 -11.36 4.67 7.14
C ARG A 2 -12.80 4.21 6.96
N LEU A 3 -13.34 4.50 5.79
CA LEU A 3 -14.66 4.03 5.37
C LEU A 3 -14.47 2.82 4.47
N ASP A 4 -14.94 1.67 4.95
CA ASP A 4 -14.83 0.38 4.27
C ASP A 4 -15.86 0.30 3.15
N ALA A 5 -15.45 -0.27 2.00
CA ALA A 5 -16.33 -0.60 0.86
C ALA A 5 -17.31 0.52 0.48
N VAL A 6 -16.82 1.76 0.42
CA VAL A 6 -17.63 2.98 0.18
C VAL A 6 -18.56 2.88 -1.04
N PRO A 7 -18.17 2.28 -2.19
CA PRO A 7 -19.05 2.14 -3.33
C PRO A 7 -20.42 1.52 -3.00
N TYR A 8 -20.43 0.63 -2.03
CA TYR A 8 -21.61 -0.19 -1.70
C TYR A 8 -22.41 0.31 -0.48
N LEU A 9 -22.28 1.61 -0.13
CA LEU A 9 -23.09 2.22 0.95
C LEU A 9 -24.56 2.30 0.59
N VAL A 10 -24.88 2.43 -0.69
CA VAL A 10 -26.24 2.42 -1.22
C VAL A 10 -26.32 1.34 -2.29
N GLU A 11 -27.38 0.55 -2.25
CA GLU A 11 -27.67 -0.47 -3.25
C GLU A 11 -28.88 -0.03 -4.10
N GLU A 12 -28.79 -0.26 -5.41
CA GLU A 12 -29.86 0.02 -6.37
C GLU A 12 -29.98 -1.10 -7.39
N ASP A 13 -31.16 -1.72 -7.46
CA ASP A 13 -31.43 -2.83 -8.37
C ASP A 13 -31.16 -2.44 -9.83
N GLY A 14 -30.43 -3.30 -10.55
CA GLY A 14 -30.09 -3.10 -11.96
C GLY A 14 -28.85 -2.25 -12.20
N THR A 15 -28.16 -1.84 -11.16
CA THR A 15 -26.86 -1.15 -11.22
C THR A 15 -25.74 -2.03 -10.68
N ASN A 16 -24.47 -1.58 -10.82
CA ASN A 16 -23.31 -2.17 -10.14
C ASN A 16 -23.10 -1.60 -8.73
N CYS A 17 -24.01 -0.75 -8.25
CA CYS A 17 -23.96 -0.05 -6.96
C CYS A 17 -22.78 0.94 -6.79
N GLU A 18 -22.01 1.20 -7.83
CA GLU A 18 -20.86 2.10 -7.78
C GLU A 18 -21.27 3.52 -8.18
N ASN A 19 -20.69 4.53 -7.52
CA ASN A 19 -20.92 5.96 -7.80
C ASN A 19 -22.42 6.37 -7.84
N LEU A 20 -23.25 5.76 -7.00
CA LEU A 20 -24.65 6.14 -6.87
C LEU A 20 -24.78 7.50 -6.16
N SER A 21 -25.74 8.32 -6.60
CA SER A 21 -25.97 9.65 -6.01
C SER A 21 -26.22 9.61 -4.50
N GLY A 22 -26.94 8.60 -4.01
CA GLY A 22 -27.19 8.41 -2.59
C GLY A 22 -25.92 8.14 -1.78
N THR A 23 -24.93 7.45 -2.34
CA THR A 23 -23.63 7.26 -1.71
C THR A 23 -22.90 8.61 -1.54
N HIS A 24 -22.88 9.43 -2.57
CA HIS A 24 -22.24 10.76 -2.53
C HIS A 24 -22.95 11.72 -1.55
N GLU A 25 -24.29 11.69 -1.47
CA GLU A 25 -25.05 12.45 -0.47
C GLU A 25 -24.63 12.07 0.97
N ILE A 26 -24.55 10.77 1.26
CA ILE A 26 -24.11 10.27 2.57
C ILE A 26 -22.68 10.72 2.88
N LEU A 27 -21.76 10.66 1.90
CA LEU A 27 -20.37 11.08 2.11
C LEU A 27 -20.25 12.58 2.39
N LYS A 28 -21.02 13.43 1.70
CA LYS A 28 -21.08 14.87 1.96
C LYS A 28 -21.61 15.18 3.36
N ASP A 29 -22.65 14.50 3.77
CA ASP A 29 -23.23 14.65 5.13
C ASP A 29 -22.22 14.24 6.21
N LEU A 30 -21.56 13.08 6.03
CA LEU A 30 -20.51 12.61 6.93
C LEU A 30 -19.34 13.59 6.99
N ARG A 31 -18.90 14.09 5.83
CA ARG A 31 -17.82 15.07 5.75
C ARG A 31 -18.17 16.35 6.47
N ALA A 32 -19.36 16.91 6.23
CA ALA A 32 -19.84 18.12 6.89
C ALA A 32 -19.95 17.95 8.42
N MET A 33 -20.39 16.78 8.87
CA MET A 33 -20.44 16.44 10.31
C MET A 33 -19.03 16.38 10.91
N VAL A 34 -18.10 15.67 10.25
CA VAL A 34 -16.73 15.53 10.75
C VAL A 34 -16.01 16.87 10.79
N ASP A 35 -16.16 17.71 9.77
CA ASP A 35 -15.53 19.04 9.73
C ASP A 35 -16.05 19.95 10.84
N ARG A 36 -17.36 19.85 11.18
CA ARG A 36 -18.00 20.63 12.23
C ARG A 36 -17.62 20.17 13.65
N GLU A 37 -17.68 18.84 13.88
CA GLU A 37 -17.59 18.28 15.22
C GLU A 37 -16.17 17.79 15.58
N TYR A 38 -15.38 17.41 14.58
CA TYR A 38 -14.05 16.84 14.73
C TYR A 38 -13.02 17.50 13.79
N PRO A 39 -12.79 18.80 13.89
CA PRO A 39 -11.93 19.54 12.97
C PRO A 39 -10.54 18.91 12.88
N GLY A 40 -9.99 18.87 11.67
CA GLY A 40 -8.68 18.28 11.39
C GLY A 40 -8.66 16.74 11.35
N ARG A 41 -9.82 16.09 11.33
CA ARG A 41 -9.93 14.65 11.02
C ARG A 41 -10.24 14.47 9.55
N ILE A 42 -9.83 13.32 9.01
CA ILE A 42 -10.04 12.98 7.60
C ILE A 42 -10.92 11.74 7.44
N LEU A 43 -11.61 11.68 6.30
CA LEU A 43 -12.25 10.50 5.78
C LEU A 43 -11.33 9.87 4.71
N LEU A 44 -11.00 8.60 4.89
CA LEU A 44 -10.23 7.79 3.93
C LEU A 44 -11.18 6.77 3.29
N CYS A 45 -11.39 6.90 2.01
CA CYS A 45 -12.25 6.02 1.21
C CYS A 45 -11.51 4.74 0.81
N GLU A 46 -12.15 3.59 0.98
CA GLU A 46 -11.77 2.36 0.33
C GLU A 46 -12.73 2.05 -0.82
N ALA A 47 -12.24 2.28 -2.03
CA ALA A 47 -12.90 1.95 -3.28
C ALA A 47 -11.89 1.27 -4.20
N ASN A 48 -12.04 -0.04 -4.42
CA ASN A 48 -11.15 -0.80 -5.29
C ASN A 48 -11.63 -0.71 -6.74
N GLN A 49 -11.39 0.44 -7.34
CA GLN A 49 -11.84 0.81 -8.70
C GLN A 49 -10.70 1.46 -9.48
N TRP A 50 -10.92 1.71 -10.77
CA TRP A 50 -10.00 2.51 -11.58
C TRP A 50 -9.94 3.96 -11.08
N PRO A 51 -8.80 4.67 -11.28
CA PRO A 51 -8.66 6.04 -10.76
C PRO A 51 -9.75 7.01 -11.24
N ASP A 52 -10.23 6.83 -12.49
CA ASP A 52 -11.30 7.64 -13.06
C ASP A 52 -12.64 7.49 -12.32
N ASP A 53 -12.90 6.31 -11.73
CA ASP A 53 -14.10 6.04 -10.94
C ASP A 53 -13.92 6.47 -9.47
N VAL A 54 -12.71 6.24 -8.92
CA VAL A 54 -12.41 6.60 -7.52
C VAL A 54 -12.38 8.12 -7.32
N VAL A 55 -12.00 8.90 -8.32
CA VAL A 55 -11.92 10.36 -8.22
C VAL A 55 -13.26 11.00 -7.82
N GLU A 56 -14.38 10.37 -8.16
CA GLU A 56 -15.73 10.84 -7.84
C GLU A 56 -15.97 10.90 -6.32
N TYR A 57 -15.33 10.02 -5.51
CA TYR A 57 -15.47 10.00 -4.05
C TYR A 57 -14.69 11.10 -3.31
N PHE A 58 -13.96 11.95 -4.03
CA PHE A 58 -13.45 13.21 -3.50
C PHE A 58 -14.48 14.34 -3.63
N GLY A 59 -15.47 14.20 -4.53
CA GLY A 59 -16.43 15.23 -4.87
C GLY A 59 -15.74 16.51 -5.37
N ALA A 60 -16.24 17.65 -4.98
CA ALA A 60 -15.58 18.95 -5.17
C ALA A 60 -14.57 19.27 -4.03
N GLY A 61 -14.08 18.27 -3.32
CA GLY A 61 -13.30 18.39 -2.08
C GLY A 61 -14.19 18.39 -0.84
N ASP A 62 -15.45 18.01 -0.98
CA ASP A 62 -16.50 18.02 0.05
C ASP A 62 -16.97 16.62 0.47
N GLU A 63 -16.30 15.56 -0.04
CA GLU A 63 -16.52 14.16 0.34
C GLU A 63 -15.29 13.62 1.09
N CYS A 64 -14.67 12.51 0.63
CA CYS A 64 -13.47 11.98 1.27
C CYS A 64 -12.25 12.85 0.97
N GLN A 65 -11.39 13.07 1.99
CA GLN A 65 -10.12 13.76 1.76
C GLN A 65 -9.06 12.83 1.21
N MET A 66 -9.20 11.52 1.42
CA MET A 66 -8.26 10.53 0.91
C MET A 66 -9.00 9.34 0.31
N ALA A 67 -8.41 8.76 -0.73
CA ALA A 67 -8.81 7.47 -1.27
C ALA A 67 -7.59 6.61 -1.57
N PHE A 68 -7.69 5.30 -1.42
CA PHE A 68 -6.61 4.39 -1.79
C PHE A 68 -6.46 4.30 -3.31
N HIS A 69 -5.22 4.38 -3.77
CA HIS A 69 -4.86 4.17 -5.16
C HIS A 69 -4.51 2.70 -5.41
N PHE A 70 -5.50 1.83 -5.45
CA PHE A 70 -5.30 0.39 -5.65
C PHE A 70 -4.53 0.03 -6.93
N PRO A 71 -4.78 0.65 -8.09
CA PRO A 71 -4.11 0.25 -9.33
C PRO A 71 -2.59 0.44 -9.37
N VAL A 72 -2.01 1.34 -8.56
CA VAL A 72 -0.55 1.55 -8.49
C VAL A 72 0.15 0.36 -7.84
N MET A 73 -0.46 -0.24 -6.83
CA MET A 73 0.17 -1.31 -6.04
C MET A 73 0.63 -2.50 -6.89
N PRO A 74 -0.23 -3.20 -7.66
CA PRO A 74 0.21 -4.34 -8.47
C PRO A 74 1.23 -3.95 -9.54
N ARG A 75 1.20 -2.71 -10.02
CA ARG A 75 2.09 -2.23 -11.07
C ARG A 75 3.52 -1.97 -10.59
N LEU A 76 3.71 -1.68 -9.31
CA LEU A 76 5.03 -1.65 -8.69
C LEU A 76 5.69 -3.03 -8.73
N PHE A 77 4.93 -4.08 -8.43
CA PHE A 77 5.40 -5.47 -8.50
C PHE A 77 5.60 -5.94 -9.95
N MET A 78 4.75 -5.50 -10.87
CA MET A 78 4.95 -5.76 -12.31
C MET A 78 6.26 -5.15 -12.81
N ALA A 79 6.46 -3.85 -12.55
CA ALA A 79 7.67 -3.13 -12.96
C ALA A 79 8.94 -3.82 -12.47
N LEU A 80 8.93 -4.26 -11.20
CA LEU A 80 10.06 -4.98 -10.61
C LEU A 80 10.40 -6.27 -11.37
N ARG A 81 9.40 -7.07 -11.73
CA ARG A 81 9.62 -8.36 -12.44
C ARG A 81 9.89 -8.20 -13.93
N GLN A 82 9.32 -7.20 -14.54
CA GLN A 82 9.51 -6.90 -15.96
C GLN A 82 10.79 -6.10 -16.23
N HIS A 83 11.43 -5.58 -15.18
CA HIS A 83 12.51 -4.61 -15.31
C HIS A 83 12.12 -3.45 -16.23
N SER A 84 10.89 -2.95 -16.06
CA SER A 84 10.32 -1.90 -16.90
C SER A 84 9.42 -0.98 -16.09
N ARG A 85 9.69 0.32 -16.18
CA ARG A 85 8.90 1.37 -15.54
C ARG A 85 7.51 1.58 -16.16
N MET A 86 7.25 1.03 -17.34
CA MET A 86 6.09 1.37 -18.17
C MET A 86 4.76 1.17 -17.42
N SER A 87 4.61 0.08 -16.67
CA SER A 87 3.39 -0.17 -15.90
C SER A 87 3.11 0.91 -14.85
N ILE A 88 4.15 1.52 -14.25
CA ILE A 88 4.03 2.62 -13.28
C ILE A 88 3.72 3.93 -14.02
N SER A 89 4.49 4.24 -15.07
CA SER A 89 4.31 5.48 -15.86
C SER A 89 2.89 5.56 -16.45
N ASP A 90 2.40 4.45 -17.01
CA ASP A 90 1.08 4.37 -17.64
C ASP A 90 -0.06 4.62 -16.65
N ILE A 91 -0.02 4.00 -15.46
CA ILE A 91 -1.08 4.19 -14.47
C ILE A 91 -1.04 5.59 -13.85
N LEU A 92 0.14 6.15 -13.62
CA LEU A 92 0.26 7.50 -13.10
C LEU A 92 -0.20 8.55 -14.14
N ALA A 93 0.09 8.35 -15.43
CA ALA A 93 -0.39 9.21 -16.50
C ALA A 93 -1.92 9.19 -16.66
N ARG A 94 -2.57 8.07 -16.29
CA ARG A 94 -4.03 7.91 -16.32
C ARG A 94 -4.71 8.35 -15.03
N THR A 95 -3.96 8.66 -13.98
CA THR A 95 -4.52 9.08 -12.69
C THR A 95 -5.03 10.52 -12.80
N PRO A 96 -6.34 10.78 -12.58
CA PRO A 96 -6.90 12.11 -12.67
C PRO A 96 -6.35 13.08 -11.61
N GLN A 97 -6.49 14.37 -11.91
CA GLN A 97 -6.28 15.42 -10.90
C GLN A 97 -7.37 15.32 -9.82
N ILE A 98 -6.98 15.54 -8.59
CA ILE A 98 -7.89 15.54 -7.43
C ILE A 98 -8.04 16.96 -6.88
N PRO A 99 -9.13 17.27 -6.15
CA PRO A 99 -9.33 18.58 -5.55
C PRO A 99 -8.22 18.97 -4.58
N ASP A 100 -7.98 20.27 -4.45
CA ASP A 100 -7.03 20.81 -3.48
C ASP A 100 -7.38 20.35 -2.06
N GLY A 101 -6.37 19.95 -1.31
CA GLY A 101 -6.56 19.42 0.05
C GLY A 101 -6.90 17.94 0.12
N CYS A 102 -7.13 17.28 -1.01
CA CYS A 102 -7.30 15.84 -1.13
C CYS A 102 -5.97 15.13 -1.45
N GLN A 103 -5.90 13.81 -1.20
CA GLN A 103 -4.69 13.05 -1.50
C GLN A 103 -5.00 11.57 -1.77
N TRP A 104 -4.27 10.96 -2.69
CA TRP A 104 -4.24 9.53 -2.87
C TRP A 104 -3.45 8.85 -1.73
N GLY A 105 -3.97 7.74 -1.21
CA GLY A 105 -3.25 6.83 -0.32
C GLY A 105 -2.57 5.72 -1.12
N THR A 106 -1.25 5.61 -1.06
CA THR A 106 -0.49 4.58 -1.76
C THR A 106 0.09 3.58 -0.76
N PHE A 107 0.21 2.33 -1.15
CA PHE A 107 0.68 1.25 -0.28
C PHE A 107 1.29 0.12 -1.11
N LEU A 108 2.18 -0.67 -0.49
CA LEU A 108 2.72 -1.91 -1.08
C LEU A 108 1.87 -3.11 -0.70
N ARG A 109 1.53 -3.19 0.58
CA ARG A 109 0.68 -4.23 1.17
C ARG A 109 -0.26 -3.60 2.19
N ASN A 110 -1.32 -4.35 2.51
CA ASN A 110 -2.28 -4.05 3.56
C ASN A 110 -2.69 -5.35 4.28
N HIS A 111 -3.75 -5.30 5.09
CA HIS A 111 -4.30 -6.43 5.84
C HIS A 111 -5.10 -7.43 4.97
N ASP A 112 -5.34 -7.08 3.71
CA ASP A 112 -6.02 -7.93 2.73
C ASP A 112 -5.02 -8.51 1.72
N GLU A 113 -5.52 -9.22 0.72
CA GLU A 113 -4.72 -9.68 -0.40
C GLU A 113 -4.15 -8.50 -1.21
N LEU A 114 -3.04 -8.71 -1.89
CA LEU A 114 -2.61 -7.85 -2.99
C LEU A 114 -3.63 -8.04 -4.11
N THR A 115 -4.64 -7.16 -4.16
CA THR A 115 -5.73 -7.31 -5.11
C THR A 115 -5.27 -7.09 -6.53
N LEU A 116 -5.75 -7.93 -7.44
CA LEU A 116 -5.50 -7.89 -8.88
C LEU A 116 -6.79 -7.65 -9.67
N GLU A 117 -7.74 -6.95 -9.06
CA GLU A 117 -8.99 -6.58 -9.74
C GLU A 117 -8.75 -5.48 -10.77
N MET A 118 -7.93 -4.47 -10.41
CA MET A 118 -7.64 -3.30 -11.26
C MET A 118 -6.42 -3.52 -12.14
N VAL A 119 -6.30 -4.72 -12.69
CA VAL A 119 -5.36 -5.11 -13.75
C VAL A 119 -6.11 -5.89 -14.83
N THR A 120 -5.54 -5.99 -16.02
CA THR A 120 -6.10 -6.83 -17.09
C THR A 120 -6.00 -8.31 -16.72
N ALA A 121 -6.78 -9.16 -17.37
CA ALA A 121 -6.69 -10.61 -17.17
C ALA A 121 -5.28 -11.15 -17.46
N GLN A 122 -4.62 -10.64 -18.50
CA GLN A 122 -3.26 -11.03 -18.87
C GLN A 122 -2.24 -10.60 -17.79
N GLU A 123 -2.35 -9.38 -17.27
CA GLU A 123 -1.50 -8.89 -16.17
C GLU A 123 -1.71 -9.72 -14.90
N ARG A 124 -2.95 -10.12 -14.61
CA ARG A 124 -3.29 -10.96 -13.45
C ARG A 124 -2.64 -12.32 -13.55
N GLU A 125 -2.78 -13.01 -14.68
CA GLU A 125 -2.12 -14.30 -14.90
C GLU A 125 -0.60 -14.19 -14.74
N TYR A 126 0.01 -13.15 -15.34
CA TYR A 126 1.43 -12.88 -15.19
C TYR A 126 1.83 -12.70 -13.71
N LEU A 127 1.09 -11.90 -12.94
CA LEU A 127 1.39 -11.67 -11.53
C LEU A 127 1.21 -12.93 -10.68
N TRP A 128 0.21 -13.74 -10.97
CA TRP A 128 0.05 -15.05 -10.32
C TRP A 128 1.21 -15.98 -10.60
N ASP A 129 1.66 -16.08 -11.85
CA ASP A 129 2.82 -16.90 -12.21
C ASP A 129 4.10 -16.44 -11.50
N GLN A 130 4.30 -15.13 -11.41
CA GLN A 130 5.51 -14.56 -10.81
C GLN A 130 5.53 -14.58 -9.29
N TYR A 131 4.39 -14.39 -8.62
CA TYR A 131 4.31 -14.11 -7.18
C TYR A 131 3.47 -15.09 -6.38
N ALA A 132 2.61 -15.86 -7.03
CA ALA A 132 1.70 -16.82 -6.41
C ALA A 132 1.49 -18.07 -7.28
N PRO A 133 2.57 -18.80 -7.60
CA PRO A 133 2.48 -19.98 -8.46
C PRO A 133 1.63 -21.11 -7.86
N GLU A 134 1.45 -21.11 -6.53
CA GLU A 134 0.65 -22.10 -5.82
C GLU A 134 -0.70 -21.52 -5.42
N ASP A 135 -1.79 -22.27 -5.60
CA ASP A 135 -3.16 -21.83 -5.31
C ASP A 135 -3.34 -21.32 -3.87
N ARG A 136 -2.66 -21.96 -2.89
CA ARG A 136 -2.70 -21.49 -1.50
C ARG A 136 -2.14 -20.09 -1.28
N MET A 137 -1.39 -19.55 -2.21
CA MET A 137 -0.87 -18.18 -2.17
C MET A 137 -1.88 -17.16 -2.71
N ARG A 138 -2.95 -17.64 -3.33
CA ARG A 138 -4.01 -16.82 -3.93
C ARG A 138 -5.21 -16.69 -2.97
N CYS A 139 -5.90 -15.58 -3.05
CA CYS A 139 -7.15 -15.34 -2.37
C CYS A 139 -7.99 -14.39 -3.21
N ASN A 140 -9.25 -14.73 -3.48
CA ASN A 140 -10.08 -13.99 -4.43
C ASN A 140 -9.36 -13.81 -5.78
N LEU A 141 -9.31 -12.59 -6.31
CA LEU A 141 -8.51 -12.25 -7.49
C LEU A 141 -7.09 -11.75 -7.15
N GLY A 142 -6.60 -11.96 -5.93
CA GLY A 142 -5.34 -11.41 -5.47
C GLY A 142 -4.36 -12.43 -4.89
N ILE A 143 -3.34 -11.90 -4.22
CA ILE A 143 -2.22 -12.66 -3.66
C ILE A 143 -2.12 -12.39 -2.16
N ARG A 144 -2.28 -13.43 -1.33
CA ARG A 144 -2.20 -13.34 0.14
C ARG A 144 -0.78 -13.61 0.65
N ARG A 145 0.15 -12.76 0.26
CA ARG A 145 1.56 -12.80 0.67
C ARG A 145 2.00 -11.44 1.19
N ARG A 146 2.94 -11.40 2.15
CA ARG A 146 3.58 -10.18 2.62
C ARG A 146 4.67 -9.70 1.67
N LEU A 147 5.08 -8.44 1.80
CA LEU A 147 6.10 -7.81 0.97
C LEU A 147 7.39 -8.64 0.90
N ALA A 148 7.97 -9.00 2.04
CA ALA A 148 9.24 -9.73 2.08
C ALA A 148 9.15 -11.09 1.38
N THR A 149 8.05 -11.81 1.54
CA THR A 149 7.85 -13.11 0.89
C THR A 149 7.60 -13.00 -0.61
N LEU A 150 6.91 -11.94 -1.07
CA LEU A 150 6.70 -11.67 -2.50
C LEU A 150 8.02 -11.50 -3.25
N VAL A 151 9.01 -10.87 -2.63
CA VAL A 151 10.32 -10.64 -3.26
C VAL A 151 11.41 -11.59 -2.78
N GLY A 152 11.05 -12.74 -2.19
CA GLY A 152 12.00 -13.76 -1.76
C GLY A 152 12.96 -13.30 -0.66
N ASN A 153 12.56 -12.34 0.15
CA ASN A 153 13.37 -11.68 1.20
C ASN A 153 14.62 -10.95 0.66
N ASP A 154 14.60 -10.56 -0.59
CA ASP A 154 15.64 -9.74 -1.20
C ASP A 154 15.58 -8.30 -0.63
N GLN A 155 16.58 -7.93 0.16
CA GLN A 155 16.60 -6.66 0.88
C GLN A 155 16.71 -5.45 -0.08
N ASP A 156 17.36 -5.60 -1.21
CA ASP A 156 17.48 -4.52 -2.20
C ASP A 156 16.15 -4.26 -2.90
N GLN A 157 15.41 -5.32 -3.25
CA GLN A 157 14.07 -5.21 -3.80
C GLN A 157 13.07 -4.63 -2.78
N ILE A 158 13.13 -5.04 -1.51
CA ILE A 158 12.30 -4.46 -0.43
C ILE A 158 12.58 -2.96 -0.30
N ARG A 159 13.84 -2.55 -0.29
CA ARG A 159 14.25 -1.14 -0.19
C ARG A 159 13.84 -0.35 -1.42
N LEU A 160 13.99 -0.90 -2.62
CA LEU A 160 13.56 -0.26 -3.86
C LEU A 160 12.06 0.02 -3.85
N LEU A 161 11.23 -0.97 -3.51
CA LEU A 161 9.77 -0.81 -3.41
C LEU A 161 9.38 0.24 -2.36
N HIS A 162 9.99 0.23 -1.18
CA HIS A 162 9.76 1.27 -0.18
C HIS A 162 10.24 2.65 -0.64
N ALA A 163 11.38 2.75 -1.34
CA ALA A 163 11.86 4.01 -1.89
C ALA A 163 10.86 4.58 -2.90
N MET A 164 10.35 3.74 -3.81
CA MET A 164 9.29 4.14 -4.73
C MET A 164 8.02 4.58 -4.00
N LEU A 165 7.53 3.80 -3.02
CA LEU A 165 6.37 4.17 -2.20
C LEU A 165 6.54 5.54 -1.53
N LEU A 166 7.74 5.85 -1.03
CA LEU A 166 8.02 7.09 -0.31
C LEU A 166 8.30 8.30 -1.21
N THR A 167 8.52 8.11 -2.50
CA THR A 167 8.90 9.18 -3.44
C THR A 167 7.87 9.45 -4.53
N LEU A 168 7.07 8.45 -4.91
CA LEU A 168 5.95 8.60 -5.84
C LEU A 168 4.84 9.51 -5.28
N PRO A 169 3.92 10.02 -6.12
CA PRO A 169 2.76 10.79 -5.67
C PRO A 169 1.89 10.01 -4.69
N GLY A 170 1.35 10.71 -3.71
CA GLY A 170 0.45 10.13 -2.72
C GLY A 170 1.01 10.13 -1.29
N SER A 171 0.14 9.80 -0.34
CA SER A 171 0.50 9.55 1.05
C SER A 171 0.79 8.07 1.25
N PRO A 172 2.03 7.71 1.62
CA PRO A 172 2.39 6.32 1.82
C PRO A 172 1.73 5.74 3.06
N VAL A 173 1.13 4.57 2.92
CA VAL A 173 0.59 3.75 4.01
C VAL A 173 1.46 2.52 4.15
N LEU A 174 2.06 2.34 5.32
CA LEU A 174 2.90 1.19 5.63
C LEU A 174 2.08 0.14 6.37
N TYR A 175 2.15 -1.09 5.93
CA TYR A 175 1.55 -2.20 6.65
C TYR A 175 2.50 -2.68 7.75
N TYR A 176 1.97 -2.90 8.96
CA TYR A 176 2.80 -3.33 10.08
C TYR A 176 3.60 -4.60 9.76
N GLY A 177 4.85 -4.64 10.19
CA GLY A 177 5.76 -5.74 9.93
C GLY A 177 6.54 -5.63 8.62
N ASP A 178 6.08 -4.87 7.62
CA ASP A 178 6.84 -4.66 6.39
C ASP A 178 8.13 -3.86 6.67
N GLU A 179 8.11 -2.99 7.68
CA GLU A 179 9.26 -2.20 8.14
C GLU A 179 10.42 -3.06 8.66
N ILE A 180 10.13 -4.28 9.10
CA ILE A 180 11.15 -5.23 9.56
C ILE A 180 11.30 -6.45 8.62
N GLY A 181 10.53 -6.50 7.54
CA GLY A 181 10.53 -7.62 6.61
C GLY A 181 9.88 -8.89 7.18
N MET A 182 8.76 -8.76 7.90
CA MET A 182 7.99 -9.91 8.37
C MET A 182 7.54 -10.80 7.21
N GLY A 183 7.60 -12.12 7.44
CA GLY A 183 7.00 -13.13 6.57
C GLY A 183 5.51 -13.32 6.77
N ASP A 184 4.97 -14.26 6.05
CA ASP A 184 3.57 -14.71 6.14
C ASP A 184 3.48 -16.22 6.28
N ASP A 185 2.28 -16.72 6.59
CA ASP A 185 1.96 -18.16 6.58
C ASP A 185 0.85 -18.46 5.58
N PRO A 186 1.18 -18.96 4.37
CA PRO A 186 0.18 -19.26 3.35
C PRO A 186 -0.68 -20.51 3.66
N TRP A 187 -0.41 -21.22 4.76
CA TRP A 187 -1.19 -22.37 5.21
C TRP A 187 -2.40 -21.97 6.07
N LEU A 188 -2.39 -20.75 6.62
CA LEU A 188 -3.55 -20.23 7.35
C LEU A 188 -4.69 -19.89 6.38
N PRO A 189 -5.95 -19.99 6.83
CA PRO A 189 -7.10 -19.73 5.97
C PRO A 189 -7.21 -18.25 5.60
N ASP A 190 -8.03 -17.97 4.60
CA ASP A 190 -8.35 -16.61 4.13
C ASP A 190 -7.08 -15.72 4.03
N ARG A 191 -7.08 -14.56 4.67
CA ARG A 191 -5.99 -13.59 4.75
C ARG A 191 -5.22 -13.66 6.08
N ASP A 192 -5.52 -14.61 6.92
CA ASP A 192 -4.95 -14.73 8.26
C ASP A 192 -3.42 -14.84 8.25
N GLY A 193 -2.87 -15.46 7.21
CA GLY A 193 -1.42 -15.60 7.05
C GLY A 193 -0.66 -14.29 6.94
N VAL A 194 -1.30 -13.19 6.53
CA VAL A 194 -0.68 -11.85 6.49
C VAL A 194 -1.06 -10.99 7.70
N ARG A 195 -1.87 -11.51 8.64
CA ARG A 195 -2.39 -10.80 9.83
C ARG A 195 -1.80 -11.33 11.15
N THR A 196 -0.72 -12.07 11.09
CA THR A 196 -0.07 -12.70 12.24
C THR A 196 0.51 -11.67 13.22
N PRO A 197 0.76 -12.04 14.50
CA PRO A 197 1.28 -11.14 15.50
C PRO A 197 2.57 -10.43 15.09
N MET A 198 2.69 -9.13 15.40
CA MET A 198 3.91 -8.35 15.20
C MET A 198 5.07 -8.94 16.01
N GLN A 199 6.26 -8.98 15.40
CA GLN A 199 7.46 -9.54 16.01
C GLN A 199 8.32 -8.45 16.63
N TRP A 200 8.15 -8.22 17.95
CA TRP A 200 8.87 -7.18 18.69
C TRP A 200 10.23 -7.65 19.20
N ASP A 201 10.30 -8.90 19.70
CA ASP A 201 11.50 -9.50 20.28
C ASP A 201 11.61 -11.00 19.95
N ASN A 202 12.60 -11.67 20.53
CA ASN A 202 12.84 -13.11 20.34
C ASN A 202 12.18 -14.00 21.42
N SER A 203 11.21 -13.51 22.19
CA SER A 203 10.45 -14.34 23.12
C SER A 203 9.48 -15.28 22.41
N PRO A 204 8.95 -16.32 23.06
CA PRO A 204 7.96 -17.23 22.48
C PRO A 204 6.70 -16.51 21.98
N SER A 205 6.29 -15.42 22.64
CA SER A 205 5.18 -14.56 22.26
C SER A 205 5.59 -13.45 21.27
N ALA A 206 6.84 -13.45 20.82
CA ALA A 206 7.43 -12.40 19.98
C ALA A 206 7.26 -10.97 20.56
N GLY A 207 7.14 -10.83 21.87
CA GLY A 207 6.83 -9.55 22.54
C GLY A 207 5.46 -8.96 22.21
N PHE A 208 4.60 -9.72 21.54
CA PHE A 208 3.29 -9.25 21.12
C PHE A 208 2.29 -9.14 22.28
N SER A 209 2.34 -10.06 23.23
CA SER A 209 1.42 -10.13 24.37
C SER A 209 2.03 -10.90 25.53
N ASP A 210 1.58 -10.63 26.76
CA ASP A 210 1.89 -11.42 27.95
C ASP A 210 1.12 -12.76 28.00
N ALA A 211 0.13 -12.94 27.13
CA ALA A 211 -0.58 -14.20 27.00
C ALA A 211 0.33 -15.29 26.40
N PRO A 212 0.18 -16.55 26.81
CA PRO A 212 0.93 -17.63 26.19
C PRO A 212 0.50 -17.82 24.72
N PRO A 213 1.46 -18.15 23.81
CA PRO A 213 1.22 -18.19 22.36
C PRO A 213 0.05 -19.07 21.92
N GLU A 214 -0.23 -20.15 22.64
CA GLU A 214 -1.36 -21.07 22.37
C GLU A 214 -2.74 -20.44 22.58
N LYS A 215 -2.81 -19.24 23.17
CA LYS A 215 -4.05 -18.46 23.33
C LYS A 215 -4.19 -17.37 22.26
N PHE A 216 -3.21 -17.19 21.40
CA PHE A 216 -3.30 -16.22 20.33
C PHE A 216 -4.35 -16.64 19.31
N HIS A 217 -5.08 -15.66 18.75
CA HIS A 217 -6.02 -15.92 17.67
C HIS A 217 -5.31 -16.46 16.42
N LEU A 218 -4.13 -15.89 16.10
CA LEU A 218 -3.27 -16.35 15.03
C LEU A 218 -1.87 -16.65 15.58
N PRO A 219 -1.17 -17.67 15.05
CA PRO A 219 0.15 -18.04 15.51
C PRO A 219 1.22 -16.99 15.17
N VAL A 220 2.26 -16.96 15.93
CA VAL A 220 3.51 -16.29 15.57
C VAL A 220 4.14 -17.03 14.38
N ILE A 221 4.73 -16.30 13.42
CA ILE A 221 5.40 -16.90 12.26
C ILE A 221 6.60 -17.75 12.72
N ASP A 222 6.61 -19.03 12.35
CA ASP A 222 7.69 -19.97 12.69
C ASP A 222 8.51 -20.44 11.47
N GLN A 223 8.29 -19.86 10.31
CA GLN A 223 9.06 -20.20 9.12
C GLN A 223 10.53 -19.78 9.29
N PHE A 224 11.46 -20.66 8.91
CA PHE A 224 12.89 -20.53 9.18
C PHE A 224 13.50 -19.15 8.85
N GLY A 225 13.11 -18.53 7.74
CA GLY A 225 13.61 -17.22 7.31
C GLY A 225 13.00 -16.03 8.05
N TYR A 226 11.83 -16.20 8.67
CA TYR A 226 10.97 -15.10 9.12
C TYR A 226 10.58 -15.18 10.61
N ARG A 227 10.99 -16.24 11.32
CA ARG A 227 10.69 -16.41 12.74
C ARG A 227 11.28 -15.29 13.60
N PRO A 228 10.75 -15.03 14.83
CA PRO A 228 11.19 -13.94 15.71
C PRO A 228 12.69 -13.95 16.00
N ALA A 229 13.32 -15.12 16.10
CA ALA A 229 14.78 -15.22 16.27
C ALA A 229 15.61 -14.56 15.14
N ARG A 230 15.01 -14.28 13.98
CA ARG A 230 15.69 -13.65 12.83
C ARG A 230 15.12 -12.28 12.50
N VAL A 231 13.80 -12.12 12.56
CA VAL A 231 13.07 -10.92 12.17
C VAL A 231 12.31 -10.40 13.37
N ASN A 232 12.82 -9.37 14.03
CA ASN A 232 12.15 -8.69 15.13
C ASN A 232 12.66 -7.24 15.25
N VAL A 233 11.87 -6.40 15.92
CA VAL A 233 12.17 -4.97 16.10
C VAL A 233 13.42 -4.76 16.94
N GLU A 234 13.53 -5.45 18.11
CA GLU A 234 14.63 -5.29 19.05
C GLU A 234 15.99 -5.49 18.36
N ARG A 235 16.15 -6.61 17.66
CA ARG A 235 17.36 -6.93 16.92
C ARG A 235 17.67 -5.89 15.83
N GLN A 236 16.66 -5.46 15.08
CA GLN A 236 16.86 -4.51 13.98
C GLN A 236 17.16 -3.09 14.47
N MET A 237 16.70 -2.71 15.65
CA MET A 237 17.07 -1.43 16.27
C MET A 237 18.56 -1.35 16.64
N GLU A 238 19.20 -2.49 16.91
CA GLU A 238 20.62 -2.59 17.25
C GLU A 238 21.53 -2.66 16.01
N ASP A 239 20.98 -2.99 14.83
CA ASP A 239 21.72 -3.13 13.57
C ASP A 239 21.53 -1.90 12.68
N PRO A 240 22.57 -1.02 12.52
CA PRO A 240 22.49 0.16 11.67
C PRO A 240 22.22 -0.14 10.18
N SER A 241 22.50 -1.38 9.74
CA SER A 241 22.29 -1.82 8.36
C SER A 241 20.92 -2.44 8.12
N SER A 242 20.11 -2.61 9.17
CA SER A 242 18.80 -3.26 9.12
C SER A 242 17.79 -2.54 8.22
N GLN A 243 16.76 -3.29 7.81
CA GLN A 243 15.63 -2.74 7.06
C GLN A 243 14.91 -1.63 7.84
N LEU A 244 14.69 -1.83 9.14
CA LEU A 244 14.03 -0.86 10.01
C LEU A 244 14.79 0.47 10.10
N VAL A 245 16.10 0.41 10.32
CA VAL A 245 16.95 1.62 10.43
C VAL A 245 17.03 2.34 9.09
N TRP A 246 17.15 1.59 7.98
CA TRP A 246 17.13 2.15 6.64
C TRP A 246 15.79 2.88 6.36
N LEU A 247 14.65 2.23 6.65
CA LEU A 247 13.33 2.83 6.41
C LEU A 247 13.10 4.08 7.27
N ARG A 248 13.54 4.08 8.53
CA ARG A 248 13.53 5.28 9.38
C ARG A 248 14.30 6.43 8.75
N SER A 249 15.44 6.15 8.13
CA SER A 249 16.25 7.15 7.43
C SER A 249 15.51 7.71 6.21
N MET A 250 14.87 6.86 5.43
CA MET A 250 14.05 7.28 4.27
C MET A 250 12.84 8.12 4.70
N LEU A 251 12.17 7.75 5.77
CA LEU A 251 11.07 8.55 6.35
C LEU A 251 11.56 9.92 6.83
N ALA A 252 12.76 10.01 7.40
CA ALA A 252 13.38 11.28 7.79
C ALA A 252 13.66 12.16 6.56
N VAL A 253 14.15 11.58 5.46
CA VAL A 253 14.33 12.29 4.18
C VAL A 253 12.99 12.82 3.66
N ARG A 254 11.96 11.96 3.57
CA ARG A 254 10.62 12.39 3.13
C ARG A 254 10.06 13.52 4.00
N ARG A 255 10.21 13.43 5.31
CA ARG A 255 9.75 14.46 6.25
C ARG A 255 10.50 15.79 6.07
N ARG A 256 11.79 15.71 5.73
CA ARG A 256 12.63 16.91 5.51
C ARG A 256 12.23 17.67 4.24
N TYR A 257 11.70 16.98 3.24
CA TYR A 257 11.36 17.55 1.94
C TYR A 257 9.86 17.44 1.66
N PRO A 258 9.05 18.46 2.02
CA PRO A 258 7.59 18.46 1.83
C PRO A 258 7.14 18.23 0.39
N VAL A 259 8.02 18.50 -0.58
CA VAL A 259 7.77 18.26 -2.01
C VAL A 259 7.36 16.82 -2.32
N PHE A 260 7.76 15.84 -1.51
CA PHE A 260 7.29 14.45 -1.66
C PHE A 260 5.82 14.26 -1.28
N GLY A 261 5.25 15.16 -0.49
CA GLY A 261 3.82 15.14 -0.13
C GLY A 261 2.94 15.77 -1.19
N THR A 262 3.25 17.01 -1.56
CA THR A 262 2.36 17.85 -2.38
C THR A 262 2.97 18.36 -3.68
N GLY A 263 4.25 18.05 -3.95
CA GLY A 263 4.92 18.48 -5.17
C GLY A 263 4.40 17.78 -6.41
N GLU A 264 4.50 18.47 -7.54
CA GLU A 264 4.23 17.92 -8.86
C GLU A 264 5.12 16.70 -9.14
N PHE A 265 4.56 15.71 -9.80
CA PHE A 265 5.29 14.56 -10.35
C PHE A 265 5.49 14.79 -11.85
N ILE A 266 6.74 14.67 -12.30
CA ILE A 266 7.11 14.82 -13.71
C ILE A 266 7.91 13.58 -14.10
N ASP A 267 7.30 12.69 -14.88
CA ASP A 267 8.01 11.56 -15.48
C ASP A 267 8.99 12.09 -16.53
N LEU A 268 10.25 11.75 -16.41
CA LEU A 268 11.29 12.17 -17.37
C LEU A 268 11.42 11.20 -18.55
N GLY A 269 10.82 10.03 -18.46
CA GLY A 269 11.01 9.00 -19.46
C GLY A 269 12.47 8.51 -19.51
N GLY A 270 12.94 8.20 -20.71
CA GLY A 270 14.31 7.75 -20.99
C GLY A 270 14.34 6.56 -21.93
N ASP A 271 15.49 6.30 -22.54
CA ASP A 271 15.69 5.21 -23.51
C ASP A 271 15.78 3.84 -22.83
N ASP A 272 16.19 3.81 -21.55
CA ASP A 272 16.25 2.59 -20.75
C ASP A 272 14.96 2.46 -19.91
N GLU A 273 14.14 1.49 -20.28
CA GLU A 273 12.89 1.21 -19.56
C GLU A 273 13.09 0.66 -18.16
N ALA A 274 14.28 0.11 -17.85
CA ALA A 274 14.59 -0.39 -16.51
C ALA A 274 14.84 0.72 -15.48
N ILE A 275 14.93 1.98 -15.93
CA ILE A 275 15.18 3.13 -15.06
C ILE A 275 13.90 3.99 -14.98
N LEU A 276 13.31 4.07 -13.79
CA LEU A 276 12.26 5.03 -13.48
C LEU A 276 12.90 6.35 -13.03
N ALA A 277 12.94 7.35 -13.92
CA ALA A 277 13.46 8.68 -13.65
C ALA A 277 12.33 9.70 -13.60
N PHE A 278 12.22 10.44 -12.50
CA PHE A 278 11.18 11.47 -12.34
C PHE A 278 11.62 12.62 -11.44
N LEU A 279 10.93 13.74 -11.56
CA LEU A 279 11.09 14.86 -10.65
C LEU A 279 9.90 14.96 -9.69
N ARG A 280 10.20 15.33 -8.45
CA ARG A 280 9.23 15.91 -7.52
C ARG A 280 9.56 17.39 -7.40
N ARG A 281 8.59 18.27 -7.74
CA ARG A 281 8.84 19.71 -7.82
C ARG A 281 7.74 20.51 -7.13
N ASP A 282 8.14 21.48 -6.33
CA ASP A 282 7.29 22.53 -5.80
C ASP A 282 7.98 23.89 -5.98
N ARG A 283 7.45 24.95 -5.34
CA ARG A 283 8.04 26.29 -5.41
C ARG A 283 9.40 26.40 -4.72
N ALA A 284 9.70 25.54 -3.77
CA ALA A 284 10.91 25.59 -2.93
C ALA A 284 11.99 24.61 -3.37
N SER A 285 11.59 23.48 -3.98
CA SER A 285 12.49 22.35 -4.23
C SER A 285 12.19 21.65 -5.54
N THR A 286 13.23 21.15 -6.19
CA THR A 286 13.15 20.15 -7.26
C THR A 286 14.06 19.01 -6.91
N ILE A 287 13.52 17.80 -6.78
CA ILE A 287 14.26 16.58 -6.43
C ILE A 287 14.16 15.60 -7.59
N LEU A 288 15.32 15.17 -8.09
CA LEU A 288 15.43 14.07 -9.04
C LEU A 288 15.40 12.74 -8.28
N CYS A 289 14.50 11.85 -8.68
CA CYS A 289 14.41 10.48 -8.20
C CYS A 289 14.80 9.52 -9.32
N LEU A 290 15.63 8.53 -8.99
CA LEU A 290 16.02 7.45 -9.87
C LEU A 290 15.78 6.13 -9.15
N ALA A 291 15.07 5.20 -9.78
CA ALA A 291 14.74 3.89 -9.26
C ALA A 291 14.90 2.79 -10.32
#